data_d833b9963f6515bd8090af539611fb94
#
_entry.id   d833b9963f6515bd8090af539611fb94
#
_cell.length_a   1.000
_cell.length_b   1.000
_cell.length_c   1.000
_cell.angle_alpha   90.00
_cell.angle_beta   90.00
_cell.angle_gamma   90.00
#
_symmetry.space_group_name_H-M   'P 1'
#
loop_
_entity.id
_entity.type
_entity.pdbx_description
1 polymer ?
#
loop_
_entity_poly.entity_id
_entity_poly.type
_entity_poly.pdbx_seq_one_letter_code
_entity_poly.pdbx_strand_id
1 'polypeptide(L)'
;KEFFSDDPKVASKNLPSKMVEKVQVLDRLSDMARMTGFDDGDEETVINLTVKPGMKQGWFGNAFAGYGSEDRYEGNFMVNRFINNDQFTLMGGINNTNNMGFSDIASNMFSGMGGRRGGRSGGAGNGITTSGNVGLNFSKEFNSKMTLGGNVRYSHSDNEANSKINRTNILPNDSSTIYNEINNKNTKSDNVGADFRMEWKPDSATQIIFQPSFSYSNSHNREFGSFNTLTNLGDTVNLGESDYVSDGEGYNLNARLEFSRKLNDEGRVFSGSLTGGLSDSYNKGLNYSNTEYFMGNNQDELIDQQFRYDNKGFNYRVYLSWVEPIGHNNFIQATYSISQNKQESLKNS
;
A
#
# COMPACT_ATOMS: atom_id res chain seq x y z
N LYS A 1 10.94 -15.72 -10.16
CA LYS A 1 11.25 -14.29 -9.97
C LYS A 1 9.95 -13.52 -9.97
N GLU A 2 9.71 -12.76 -8.94
CA GLU A 2 8.57 -11.86 -8.88
C GLU A 2 8.78 -10.71 -9.86
N PHE A 3 7.76 -10.42 -10.65
CA PHE A 3 7.78 -9.34 -11.64
C PHE A 3 6.94 -8.20 -11.09
N PHE A 4 7.58 -7.18 -10.53
CA PHE A 4 7.04 -5.96 -9.95
C PHE A 4 6.22 -6.08 -8.65
N SER A 5 5.41 -7.10 -8.47
CA SER A 5 4.60 -7.35 -7.28
C SER A 5 3.93 -8.71 -7.39
N ASP A 6 3.27 -9.14 -6.33
CA ASP A 6 2.45 -10.36 -6.31
C ASP A 6 1.15 -10.23 -7.12
N ASP A 7 0.82 -9.03 -7.65
CA ASP A 7 -0.38 -8.83 -8.46
C ASP A 7 -0.14 -9.25 -9.92
N PRO A 8 -0.80 -10.32 -10.40
CA PRO A 8 -0.66 -10.82 -11.77
C PRO A 8 -1.09 -9.81 -12.84
N LYS A 9 -1.92 -8.83 -12.50
CA LYS A 9 -2.34 -7.77 -13.43
C LYS A 9 -1.18 -6.86 -13.82
N VAL A 10 -0.23 -6.65 -12.91
CA VAL A 10 0.95 -5.83 -13.17
C VAL A 10 1.82 -6.49 -14.24
N ALA A 11 2.10 -7.77 -14.10
CA ALA A 11 2.88 -8.51 -15.10
C ALA A 11 2.15 -8.59 -16.46
N SER A 12 0.85 -8.88 -16.46
CA SER A 12 0.08 -9.06 -17.69
C SER A 12 -0.13 -7.78 -18.50
N LYS A 13 -0.23 -6.62 -17.84
CA LYS A 13 -0.40 -5.32 -18.52
C LYS A 13 0.92 -4.75 -19.05
N ASN A 14 2.06 -5.10 -18.44
CA ASN A 14 3.33 -4.44 -18.69
C ASN A 14 4.32 -5.26 -19.52
N LEU A 15 4.12 -6.57 -19.65
CA LEU A 15 4.91 -7.38 -20.56
C LEU A 15 4.30 -7.40 -21.96
N PRO A 16 5.04 -7.00 -23.00
CA PRO A 16 4.56 -7.13 -24.38
C PRO A 16 4.21 -8.59 -24.68
N SER A 17 3.00 -8.84 -25.14
CA SER A 17 2.50 -10.20 -25.43
C SER A 17 3.41 -10.99 -26.41
N LYS A 18 4.08 -10.27 -27.32
CA LYS A 18 5.05 -10.86 -28.26
C LYS A 18 6.27 -11.47 -27.58
N MET A 19 6.61 -11.05 -26.35
CA MET A 19 7.72 -11.59 -25.57
C MET A 19 7.34 -12.84 -24.79
N VAL A 20 6.06 -13.01 -24.48
CA VAL A 20 5.58 -14.13 -23.68
C VAL A 20 5.50 -15.39 -24.55
N GLU A 21 6.15 -16.47 -24.10
CA GLU A 21 6.06 -17.78 -24.72
C GLU A 21 4.93 -18.61 -24.13
N LYS A 22 4.90 -18.68 -22.79
CA LYS A 22 3.91 -19.47 -22.03
C LYS A 22 3.47 -18.71 -20.80
N VAL A 23 2.21 -18.91 -20.45
CA VAL A 23 1.62 -18.52 -19.16
C VAL A 23 1.23 -19.81 -18.45
N GLN A 24 1.73 -20.00 -17.25
CA GLN A 24 1.45 -21.16 -16.42
C GLN A 24 0.91 -20.70 -15.08
N VAL A 25 -0.14 -21.34 -14.62
CA VAL A 25 -0.63 -21.18 -13.24
C VAL A 25 -0.09 -22.36 -12.45
N LEU A 26 0.66 -22.10 -11.40
CA LEU A 26 1.34 -23.10 -10.60
C LEU A 26 1.04 -22.83 -9.13
N ASP A 27 0.81 -23.88 -8.38
CA ASP A 27 0.84 -23.82 -6.93
C ASP A 27 2.29 -23.91 -6.47
N ARG A 28 2.71 -22.92 -5.72
CA ARG A 28 4.07 -22.76 -5.22
C ARG A 28 4.04 -22.95 -3.72
N LEU A 29 4.86 -23.86 -3.24
CA LEU A 29 5.11 -24.00 -1.81
C LEU A 29 5.67 -22.72 -1.21
N SER A 30 5.36 -22.46 0.04
CA SER A 30 5.92 -21.35 0.81
C SER A 30 7.46 -21.33 0.74
N ASP A 31 8.07 -20.20 1.00
CA ASP A 31 9.54 -20.12 1.06
C ASP A 31 10.10 -21.10 2.12
N MET A 32 9.43 -21.25 3.27
CA MET A 32 9.83 -22.17 4.32
C MET A 32 9.69 -23.64 3.86
N ALA A 33 8.58 -24.03 3.24
CA ALA A 33 8.39 -25.38 2.72
C ALA A 33 9.42 -25.73 1.63
N ARG A 34 9.75 -24.78 0.75
CA ARG A 34 10.82 -24.99 -0.26
C ARG A 34 12.20 -25.12 0.35
N MET A 35 12.47 -24.40 1.44
CA MET A 35 13.76 -24.45 2.14
C MET A 35 13.94 -25.73 2.93
N THR A 36 12.89 -26.19 3.58
CA THR A 36 12.91 -27.39 4.43
C THR A 36 12.68 -28.68 3.64
N GLY A 37 11.96 -28.60 2.52
CA GLY A 37 11.48 -29.75 1.76
C GLY A 37 10.23 -30.39 2.36
N PHE A 38 9.61 -29.78 3.36
CA PHE A 38 8.38 -30.22 4.00
C PHE A 38 7.27 -29.24 3.73
N ASP A 39 6.10 -29.76 3.37
CA ASP A 39 4.91 -28.98 3.17
C ASP A 39 4.42 -28.45 4.52
N ASP A 40 4.25 -27.12 4.61
CA ASP A 40 3.74 -26.42 5.79
C ASP A 40 2.25 -26.05 5.67
N GLY A 41 1.63 -26.46 4.57
CA GLY A 41 0.23 -26.17 4.26
C GLY A 41 -0.02 -24.73 3.76
N ASP A 42 1.05 -23.97 3.52
CA ASP A 42 0.99 -22.59 3.01
C ASP A 42 1.41 -22.61 1.52
N GLU A 43 0.45 -22.86 0.64
CA GLU A 43 0.65 -22.83 -0.80
C GLU A 43 0.16 -21.51 -1.40
N GLU A 44 0.93 -20.98 -2.34
CA GLU A 44 0.59 -19.77 -3.09
C GLU A 44 0.35 -20.11 -4.55
N THR A 45 -0.82 -19.76 -5.10
CA THR A 45 -1.05 -19.87 -6.54
C THR A 45 -0.34 -18.73 -7.26
N VAL A 46 0.65 -19.02 -8.09
CA VAL A 46 1.45 -18.04 -8.83
C VAL A 46 1.29 -18.18 -10.34
N ILE A 47 1.35 -17.05 -11.04
CA ILE A 47 1.40 -17.04 -12.50
C ILE A 47 2.87 -16.97 -12.94
N ASN A 48 3.34 -18.02 -13.59
CA ASN A 48 4.66 -18.08 -14.18
C ASN A 48 4.61 -17.70 -15.67
N LEU A 49 5.34 -16.65 -16.03
CA LEU A 49 5.48 -16.18 -17.40
C LEU A 49 6.84 -16.59 -17.96
N THR A 50 6.83 -17.37 -19.02
CA THR A 50 8.06 -17.76 -19.73
C THR A 50 8.28 -16.82 -20.91
N VAL A 51 9.49 -16.26 -21.01
CA VAL A 51 9.89 -15.35 -22.10
C VAL A 51 10.52 -16.17 -23.22
N LYS A 52 10.16 -15.85 -24.48
CA LYS A 52 10.68 -16.53 -25.69
C LYS A 52 12.21 -16.52 -25.72
N PRO A 53 12.86 -17.58 -26.22
CA PRO A 53 14.29 -17.61 -26.46
C PRO A 53 14.73 -16.42 -27.30
N GLY A 54 15.84 -15.78 -26.93
CA GLY A 54 16.37 -14.59 -27.60
C GLY A 54 15.79 -13.25 -27.16
N MET A 55 14.67 -13.24 -26.43
CA MET A 55 14.06 -12.02 -25.89
C MET A 55 14.44 -11.73 -24.41
N LYS A 56 15.41 -12.45 -23.88
CA LYS A 56 15.91 -12.26 -22.50
C LYS A 56 16.93 -11.09 -22.38
N GLN A 57 17.24 -10.44 -23.49
CA GLN A 57 18.17 -9.31 -23.53
C GLN A 57 17.56 -8.18 -24.37
N GLY A 58 17.59 -6.97 -23.84
CA GLY A 58 17.14 -5.80 -24.58
C GLY A 58 16.47 -4.75 -23.72
N TRP A 59 16.10 -3.69 -24.39
CA TRP A 59 15.29 -2.62 -23.85
C TRP A 59 13.90 -2.69 -24.45
N PHE A 60 12.89 -2.49 -23.64
CA PHE A 60 11.54 -2.26 -24.13
C PHE A 60 10.82 -1.30 -23.17
N GLY A 61 9.86 -0.58 -23.69
CA GLY A 61 9.12 0.38 -22.92
C GLY A 61 7.94 0.91 -23.69
N ASN A 62 7.17 1.71 -23.00
CA ASN A 62 6.09 2.50 -23.55
C ASN A 62 6.11 3.90 -22.93
N ALA A 63 5.60 4.87 -23.64
CA ALA A 63 5.32 6.18 -23.13
C ALA A 63 4.00 6.66 -23.74
N PHE A 64 3.24 7.38 -22.96
CA PHE A 64 1.98 8.00 -23.34
C PHE A 64 1.96 9.42 -22.81
N ALA A 65 1.43 10.35 -23.57
CA ALA A 65 1.13 11.69 -23.13
C ALA A 65 -0.17 12.16 -23.80
N GLY A 66 -1.05 12.75 -23.02
CA GLY A 66 -2.32 13.29 -23.48
C GLY A 66 -2.61 14.62 -22.80
N TYR A 67 -3.20 15.53 -23.56
CA TYR A 67 -3.71 16.80 -23.08
C TYR A 67 -5.16 16.99 -23.56
N GLY A 68 -6.05 17.36 -22.67
CA GLY A 68 -7.48 17.51 -22.94
C GLY A 68 -8.01 18.90 -22.69
N SER A 69 -9.31 19.08 -22.78
CA SER A 69 -10.02 20.30 -22.38
C SER A 69 -9.91 20.52 -20.86
N GLU A 70 -10.12 21.77 -20.42
CA GLU A 70 -10.10 22.16 -19.00
C GLU A 70 -8.77 21.84 -18.29
N ASP A 71 -7.65 22.03 -19.00
CA ASP A 71 -6.29 21.80 -18.52
C ASP A 71 -6.07 20.36 -17.98
N ARG A 72 -6.80 19.39 -18.53
CA ARG A 72 -6.60 17.98 -18.19
C ARG A 72 -5.39 17.43 -18.92
N TYR A 73 -4.56 16.72 -18.19
CA TYR A 73 -3.38 16.07 -18.71
C TYR A 73 -3.15 14.70 -18.11
N GLU A 74 -2.52 13.86 -18.88
CA GLU A 74 -2.03 12.56 -18.44
C GLU A 74 -0.73 12.23 -19.18
N GLY A 75 0.25 11.79 -18.44
CA GLY A 75 1.51 11.31 -19.00
C GLY A 75 2.05 10.15 -18.19
N ASN A 76 2.52 9.12 -18.86
CA ASN A 76 3.17 8.00 -18.23
C ASN A 76 4.27 7.41 -19.10
N PHE A 77 5.23 6.78 -18.48
CA PHE A 77 6.29 6.03 -19.13
C PHE A 77 6.70 4.81 -18.33
N MET A 78 7.17 3.82 -19.02
CA MET A 78 7.85 2.66 -18.46
C MET A 78 8.98 2.23 -19.37
N VAL A 79 10.16 2.02 -18.78
CA VAL A 79 11.36 1.53 -19.46
C VAL A 79 11.88 0.31 -18.72
N ASN A 80 12.06 -0.78 -19.45
CA ASN A 80 12.56 -2.03 -18.93
C ASN A 80 13.86 -2.39 -19.64
N ARG A 81 14.82 -2.88 -18.88
CA ARG A 81 16.05 -3.49 -19.37
C ARG A 81 16.18 -4.90 -18.83
N PHE A 82 16.30 -5.87 -19.74
CA PHE A 82 16.65 -7.24 -19.42
C PHE A 82 18.07 -7.56 -19.87
N ILE A 83 18.82 -8.21 -19.02
CA ILE A 83 20.15 -8.74 -19.33
C ILE A 83 20.24 -10.13 -18.71
N ASN A 84 20.00 -11.17 -19.49
CA ASN A 84 19.92 -12.56 -19.02
C ASN A 84 18.90 -12.72 -17.88
N ASN A 85 19.40 -12.89 -16.65
CA ASN A 85 18.61 -13.01 -15.45
C ASN A 85 18.42 -11.70 -14.69
N ASP A 86 19.10 -10.66 -15.09
CA ASP A 86 18.97 -9.34 -14.47
C ASP A 86 17.85 -8.55 -15.12
N GLN A 87 17.12 -7.85 -14.31
CA GLN A 87 15.99 -7.02 -14.70
C GLN A 87 16.08 -5.66 -14.01
N PHE A 88 15.83 -4.63 -14.78
CA PHE A 88 15.72 -3.26 -14.28
C PHE A 88 14.52 -2.59 -14.94
N THR A 89 13.70 -1.91 -14.14
CA THR A 89 12.53 -1.18 -14.62
C THR A 89 12.45 0.17 -13.96
N LEU A 90 12.28 1.20 -14.76
CA LEU A 90 11.94 2.54 -14.33
C LEU A 90 10.58 2.89 -14.91
N MET A 91 9.70 3.42 -14.06
CA MET A 91 8.38 3.88 -14.48
C MET A 91 8.00 5.17 -13.77
N GLY A 92 7.11 5.93 -14.37
CA GLY A 92 6.56 7.13 -13.78
C GLY A 92 5.31 7.59 -14.51
N GLY A 93 4.52 8.42 -13.84
CA GLY A 93 3.32 9.00 -14.39
C GLY A 93 2.86 10.22 -13.63
N ILE A 94 2.17 11.09 -14.35
CA ILE A 94 1.48 12.26 -13.80
C ILE A 94 0.11 12.40 -14.47
N ASN A 95 -0.91 12.77 -13.73
CA ASN A 95 -2.22 13.10 -14.28
C ASN A 95 -3.05 13.96 -13.35
N ASN A 96 -4.06 14.64 -13.92
CA ASN A 96 -5.15 15.28 -13.19
C ASN A 96 -6.54 14.90 -13.76
N THR A 97 -6.62 13.75 -14.37
CA THR A 97 -7.84 13.23 -15.03
C THR A 97 -8.65 12.30 -14.12
N ASN A 98 -8.24 12.11 -12.87
CA ASN A 98 -8.75 11.07 -11.98
C ASN A 98 -8.62 9.66 -12.59
N ASN A 99 -7.77 9.50 -13.60
CA ASN A 99 -7.55 8.22 -14.25
C ASN A 99 -6.55 7.40 -13.43
N MET A 100 -7.03 6.29 -12.90
CA MET A 100 -6.21 5.37 -12.11
C MET A 100 -5.48 4.32 -12.97
N GLY A 101 -5.57 4.40 -14.31
CA GLY A 101 -5.10 3.36 -15.23
C GLY A 101 -3.63 2.97 -15.07
N PHE A 102 -2.72 3.94 -15.01
CA PHE A 102 -1.30 3.69 -14.69
C PHE A 102 -1.07 3.71 -13.18
N SER A 103 -1.82 4.54 -12.44
CA SER A 103 -1.78 4.57 -10.99
C SER A 103 -2.36 3.30 -10.35
N ASP A 104 -3.27 2.58 -11.01
CA ASP A 104 -3.68 1.24 -10.58
C ASP A 104 -2.50 0.25 -10.62
N ILE A 105 -1.67 0.34 -11.63
CA ILE A 105 -0.45 -0.46 -11.74
C ILE A 105 0.54 -0.04 -10.67
N ALA A 106 0.74 1.27 -10.52
CA ALA A 106 1.58 1.83 -9.48
C ALA A 106 1.00 1.55 -8.08
N SER A 107 -0.30 1.76 -7.85
CA SER A 107 -0.93 1.51 -6.55
C SER A 107 -0.91 0.04 -6.18
N ASN A 108 -1.06 -0.88 -7.12
CA ASN A 108 -0.91 -2.31 -6.86
C ASN A 108 0.55 -2.72 -6.64
N MET A 109 1.50 -2.08 -7.31
CA MET A 109 2.93 -2.19 -6.96
C MET A 109 3.23 -1.59 -5.60
N PHE A 110 2.48 -0.56 -5.19
CA PHE A 110 2.62 0.14 -3.94
C PHE A 110 1.81 -0.48 -2.79
N SER A 111 0.77 -1.25 -3.07
CA SER A 111 -0.10 -1.86 -2.06
C SER A 111 0.35 -3.26 -1.59
N GLY A 112 1.29 -3.90 -2.29
CA GLY A 112 1.75 -5.27 -1.98
C GLY A 112 2.50 -5.43 -0.65
N MET A 113 2.59 -4.40 0.20
CA MET A 113 3.48 -4.42 1.35
C MET A 113 2.95 -3.94 2.68
N GLY A 114 1.73 -3.90 2.84
CA GLY A 114 1.13 -3.53 4.12
C GLY A 114 -0.13 -4.32 4.38
N GLY A 115 0.01 -5.58 4.75
CA GLY A 115 -1.08 -6.31 5.38
C GLY A 115 -2.30 -6.55 4.46
N ARG A 116 -2.69 -7.80 4.40
CA ARG A 116 -3.98 -8.32 3.90
C ARG A 116 -5.17 -7.46 4.35
N ARG A 117 -5.41 -6.38 3.66
CA ARG A 117 -6.73 -5.77 3.51
C ARG A 117 -6.70 -5.01 2.20
N GLY A 118 -7.24 -5.64 1.16
CA GLY A 118 -7.68 -4.96 -0.03
C GLY A 118 -8.71 -3.90 0.37
N GLY A 119 -8.22 -2.78 0.85
CA GLY A 119 -8.98 -1.56 0.83
C GLY A 119 -9.17 -1.26 -0.64
N ARG A 120 -10.40 -1.27 -1.12
CA ARG A 120 -10.81 -0.54 -2.30
C ARG A 120 -10.46 0.94 -2.09
N SER A 121 -9.19 1.26 -2.23
CA SER A 121 -8.73 2.63 -2.42
C SER A 121 -8.88 2.94 -3.91
N GLY A 122 -10.07 3.13 -4.32
CA GLY A 122 -10.41 3.35 -5.73
C GLY A 122 -11.83 3.81 -5.90
N GLY A 123 -12.38 4.44 -4.88
CA GLY A 123 -13.43 5.38 -5.13
C GLY A 123 -12.77 6.58 -5.80
N ALA A 124 -13.15 6.94 -7.02
CA ALA A 124 -12.94 8.29 -7.52
C ALA A 124 -13.47 9.20 -6.42
N GLY A 125 -12.57 9.78 -5.61
CA GLY A 125 -12.94 10.76 -4.60
C GLY A 125 -13.70 11.86 -5.31
N ASN A 126 -14.73 12.41 -4.68
CA ASN A 126 -15.34 13.61 -5.19
C ASN A 126 -14.23 14.65 -5.42
N GLY A 127 -14.23 15.30 -6.59
CA GLY A 127 -13.24 16.32 -6.91
C GLY A 127 -12.18 15.90 -7.93
N ILE A 128 -11.16 16.73 -8.03
CA ILE A 128 -10.06 16.60 -8.99
C ILE A 128 -8.82 16.19 -8.22
N THR A 129 -8.19 15.13 -8.66
CA THR A 129 -6.93 14.66 -8.10
C THR A 129 -5.80 14.86 -9.10
N THR A 130 -4.84 15.68 -8.72
CA THR A 130 -3.53 15.72 -9.37
C THR A 130 -2.63 14.69 -8.72
N SER A 131 -2.11 13.76 -9.50
CA SER A 131 -1.25 12.71 -8.99
C SER A 131 0.03 12.56 -9.79
N GLY A 132 1.10 12.23 -9.09
CA GLY A 132 2.40 11.90 -9.67
C GLY A 132 3.01 10.70 -8.97
N ASN A 133 3.69 9.85 -9.74
CA ASN A 133 4.40 8.71 -9.19
C ASN A 133 5.67 8.40 -9.99
N VAL A 134 6.65 7.84 -9.31
CA VAL A 134 7.86 7.28 -9.90
C VAL A 134 8.27 6.04 -9.12
N GLY A 135 8.68 5.01 -9.85
CA GLY A 135 9.10 3.73 -9.27
C GLY A 135 10.26 3.12 -10.02
N LEU A 136 11.14 2.51 -9.25
CA LEU A 136 12.28 1.74 -9.70
C LEU A 136 12.13 0.31 -9.20
N ASN A 137 12.26 -0.66 -10.07
CA ASN A 137 12.32 -2.07 -9.70
C ASN A 137 13.57 -2.70 -10.31
N PHE A 138 14.22 -3.58 -9.57
CA PHE A 138 15.36 -4.33 -10.07
C PHE A 138 15.41 -5.74 -9.48
N SER A 139 16.01 -6.64 -10.23
CA SER A 139 16.38 -7.99 -9.78
C SER A 139 17.71 -8.36 -10.42
N LYS A 140 18.68 -8.74 -9.61
CA LYS A 140 20.02 -9.10 -10.05
C LYS A 140 20.46 -10.41 -9.40
N GLU A 141 21.03 -11.28 -10.21
CA GLU A 141 21.64 -12.53 -9.79
C GLU A 141 23.16 -12.41 -9.71
N PHE A 142 23.71 -12.71 -8.54
CA PHE A 142 25.16 -12.71 -8.29
C PHE A 142 25.67 -14.14 -8.18
N ASN A 143 26.54 -14.56 -9.08
CA ASN A 143 27.26 -15.85 -9.04
C ASN A 143 26.36 -17.09 -8.80
N SER A 144 25.15 -17.11 -9.35
CA SER A 144 24.16 -18.19 -9.17
C SER A 144 23.84 -18.57 -7.71
N LYS A 145 24.47 -17.92 -6.74
CA LYS A 145 24.31 -18.18 -5.30
C LYS A 145 23.47 -17.13 -4.59
N MET A 146 23.40 -15.93 -5.11
CA MET A 146 22.70 -14.83 -4.47
C MET A 146 21.86 -14.08 -5.50
N THR A 147 20.61 -13.87 -5.15
CA THR A 147 19.69 -12.99 -5.89
C THR A 147 19.31 -11.83 -4.98
N LEU A 148 19.45 -10.62 -5.50
CA LEU A 148 18.99 -9.40 -4.86
C LEU A 148 17.96 -8.75 -5.77
N GLY A 149 16.77 -8.51 -5.25
CA GLY A 149 15.71 -7.77 -5.92
C GLY A 149 15.13 -6.72 -5.00
N GLY A 150 14.44 -5.76 -5.58
CA GLY A 150 13.78 -4.74 -4.79
C GLY A 150 13.11 -3.68 -5.63
N ASN A 151 12.36 -2.85 -4.95
CA ASN A 151 11.72 -1.69 -5.55
C ASN A 151 11.84 -0.48 -4.61
N VAL A 152 11.89 0.69 -5.21
CA VAL A 152 11.78 1.98 -4.52
C VAL A 152 10.74 2.80 -5.27
N ARG A 153 9.87 3.47 -4.53
CA ARG A 153 8.73 4.18 -5.11
C ARG A 153 8.42 5.45 -4.35
N TYR A 154 7.96 6.43 -5.08
CA TYR A 154 7.41 7.68 -4.55
C TYR A 154 6.07 7.96 -5.23
N SER A 155 5.11 8.44 -4.47
CA SER A 155 3.85 8.94 -5.00
C SER A 155 3.44 10.23 -4.30
N HIS A 156 2.91 11.16 -5.09
CA HIS A 156 2.30 12.40 -4.67
C HIS A 156 0.84 12.44 -5.12
N SER A 157 -0.04 12.96 -4.28
CA SER A 157 -1.45 13.18 -4.59
C SER A 157 -1.92 14.50 -3.98
N ASP A 158 -2.59 15.33 -4.75
CA ASP A 158 -3.29 16.55 -4.33
C ASP A 158 -4.73 16.46 -4.83
N ASN A 159 -5.66 16.26 -3.90
CA ASN A 159 -7.09 16.14 -4.18
C ASN A 159 -7.83 17.39 -3.73
N GLU A 160 -8.52 18.02 -4.66
CA GLU A 160 -9.42 19.15 -4.41
C GLU A 160 -10.86 18.71 -4.66
N ALA A 161 -11.66 18.71 -3.61
CA ALA A 161 -13.07 18.35 -3.66
C ALA A 161 -13.94 19.49 -3.15
N ASN A 162 -14.83 19.98 -4.00
CA ASN A 162 -15.83 20.99 -3.66
C ASN A 162 -17.20 20.35 -3.74
N SER A 163 -17.95 20.37 -2.67
CA SER A 163 -19.30 19.83 -2.64
C SER A 163 -20.31 20.89 -2.22
N LYS A 164 -21.47 20.81 -2.83
CA LYS A 164 -22.63 21.64 -2.49
C LYS A 164 -23.83 20.73 -2.30
N ILE A 165 -24.41 20.77 -1.12
CA ILE A 165 -25.55 19.95 -0.74
C ILE A 165 -26.73 20.85 -0.50
N ASN A 166 -27.87 20.56 -1.15
CA ASN A 166 -29.16 21.14 -0.86
C ASN A 166 -30.10 20.00 -0.51
N ARG A 167 -30.65 20.01 0.69
CA ARG A 167 -31.54 18.97 1.18
C ARG A 167 -32.79 19.57 1.79
N THR A 168 -33.94 19.14 1.35
CA THR A 168 -35.21 19.48 1.98
C THR A 168 -35.65 18.33 2.88
N ASN A 169 -35.81 18.61 4.15
CA ASN A 169 -36.38 17.70 5.14
C ASN A 169 -37.89 17.96 5.19
N ILE A 170 -38.67 17.03 4.67
CA ILE A 170 -40.13 17.13 4.66
C ILE A 170 -40.65 16.60 5.99
N LEU A 171 -41.22 17.50 6.78
CA LEU A 171 -41.79 17.17 8.09
C LEU A 171 -43.31 17.43 8.08
N PRO A 172 -44.10 16.74 8.93
CA PRO A 172 -45.51 16.97 9.05
C PRO A 172 -45.82 18.40 9.53
N ASN A 173 -47.01 18.93 9.21
CA ASN A 173 -47.50 20.22 9.66
C ASN A 173 -46.70 21.44 9.21
N ASP A 174 -46.24 21.46 7.94
CA ASP A 174 -45.50 22.57 7.34
C ASP A 174 -44.20 22.99 8.07
N SER A 175 -43.67 22.12 8.92
CA SER A 175 -42.39 22.33 9.63
C SER A 175 -41.16 21.87 8.82
N SER A 176 -41.28 21.76 7.50
CA SER A 176 -40.19 21.40 6.60
C SER A 176 -39.02 22.39 6.68
N THR A 177 -37.80 21.88 6.55
CA THR A 177 -36.58 22.66 6.58
C THR A 177 -35.73 22.43 5.34
N ILE A 178 -35.00 23.47 4.92
CA ILE A 178 -34.09 23.48 3.80
C ILE A 178 -32.68 23.60 4.38
N TYR A 179 -31.86 22.58 4.19
CA TYR A 179 -30.46 22.56 4.60
C TYR A 179 -29.56 22.77 3.38
N ASN A 180 -28.68 23.75 3.46
CA ASN A 180 -27.68 24.04 2.45
C ASN A 180 -26.30 23.91 3.07
N GLU A 181 -25.39 23.28 2.38
CA GLU A 181 -24.00 23.10 2.81
C GLU A 181 -23.07 23.31 1.62
N ILE A 182 -21.97 23.97 1.88
CA ILE A 182 -20.82 24.08 0.98
C ILE A 182 -19.63 23.53 1.76
N ASN A 183 -18.93 22.57 1.17
CA ASN A 183 -17.74 21.99 1.76
C ASN A 183 -16.61 21.96 0.73
N ASN A 184 -15.47 22.53 1.09
CA ASN A 184 -14.25 22.57 0.30
C ASN A 184 -13.18 21.77 1.03
N LYS A 185 -12.69 20.75 0.39
CA LYS A 185 -11.67 19.85 0.94
C LYS A 185 -10.45 19.80 0.03
N ASN A 186 -9.28 19.99 0.62
CA ASN A 186 -8.00 19.73 -0.03
C ASN A 186 -7.21 18.72 0.79
N THR A 187 -6.76 17.67 0.13
CA THR A 187 -5.95 16.62 0.75
C THR A 187 -4.71 16.37 -0.08
N LYS A 188 -3.54 16.65 0.51
CA LYS A 188 -2.24 16.37 -0.09
C LYS A 188 -1.59 15.19 0.62
N SER A 189 -0.96 14.31 -0.13
CA SER A 189 -0.20 13.21 0.43
C SER A 189 1.04 12.89 -0.39
N ASP A 190 2.12 12.60 0.33
CA ASP A 190 3.38 12.11 -0.21
C ASP A 190 3.71 10.77 0.44
N ASN A 191 4.05 9.80 -0.38
CA ASN A 191 4.39 8.47 0.11
C ASN A 191 5.69 7.99 -0.53
N VAL A 192 6.57 7.45 0.30
CA VAL A 192 7.80 6.77 -0.12
C VAL A 192 7.74 5.33 0.36
N GLY A 193 8.14 4.40 -0.48
CA GLY A 193 8.24 3.00 -0.10
C GLY A 193 9.48 2.34 -0.71
N ALA A 194 10.05 1.42 0.01
CA ALA A 194 11.19 0.62 -0.44
C ALA A 194 11.08 -0.80 0.08
N ASP A 195 11.33 -1.76 -0.79
CA ASP A 195 11.24 -3.18 -0.54
C ASP A 195 12.39 -3.89 -1.16
N PHE A 196 13.02 -4.75 -0.41
CA PHE A 196 14.12 -5.56 -0.90
C PHE A 196 13.92 -7.02 -0.53
N ARG A 197 14.41 -7.91 -1.39
CA ARG A 197 14.50 -9.34 -1.13
C ARG A 197 15.88 -9.83 -1.55
N MET A 198 16.59 -10.38 -0.61
CA MET A 198 17.83 -11.10 -0.83
C MET A 198 17.59 -12.59 -0.60
N GLU A 199 17.93 -13.40 -1.56
CA GLU A 199 18.00 -14.86 -1.44
C GLU A 199 19.45 -15.28 -1.62
N TRP A 200 20.02 -15.92 -0.60
CA TRP A 200 21.41 -16.32 -0.59
C TRP A 200 21.57 -17.80 -0.25
N LYS A 201 22.27 -18.51 -1.12
CA LYS A 201 22.63 -19.93 -0.98
C LYS A 201 24.14 -20.05 -0.94
N PRO A 202 24.78 -19.82 0.24
CA PRO A 202 26.24 -19.90 0.37
C PRO A 202 26.78 -21.28 -0.04
N ASP A 203 26.05 -22.32 0.28
CA ASP A 203 26.33 -23.72 -0.07
C ASP A 203 25.03 -24.46 -0.46
N SER A 204 25.13 -25.75 -0.82
CA SER A 204 23.99 -26.58 -1.22
C SER A 204 23.04 -26.93 -0.07
N ALA A 205 23.48 -26.78 1.18
CA ALA A 205 22.73 -27.13 2.37
C ALA A 205 22.08 -25.94 3.07
N THR A 206 22.54 -24.72 2.77
CA THR A 206 22.12 -23.50 3.49
C THR A 206 21.38 -22.54 2.56
N GLN A 207 20.26 -22.03 3.03
CA GLN A 207 19.51 -20.97 2.35
C GLN A 207 19.13 -19.88 3.36
N ILE A 208 19.27 -18.62 2.95
CA ILE A 208 18.92 -17.44 3.72
C ILE A 208 18.08 -16.53 2.83
N ILE A 209 16.95 -16.09 3.35
CA ILE A 209 16.10 -15.08 2.72
C ILE A 209 15.96 -13.90 3.66
N PHE A 210 16.26 -12.70 3.18
CA PHE A 210 16.10 -11.46 3.95
C PHE A 210 15.25 -10.47 3.18
N GLN A 211 14.18 -10.00 3.81
CA GLN A 211 13.17 -9.15 3.20
C GLN A 211 12.90 -7.94 4.11
N PRO A 212 13.69 -6.86 4.00
CA PRO A 212 13.37 -5.59 4.65
C PRO A 212 12.37 -4.79 3.82
N SER A 213 11.53 -4.03 4.51
CA SER A 213 10.59 -3.10 3.92
C SER A 213 10.51 -1.81 4.71
N PHE A 214 10.40 -0.71 4.01
CA PHE A 214 10.25 0.63 4.57
C PHE A 214 9.12 1.38 3.87
N SER A 215 8.30 2.07 4.65
CA SER A 215 7.35 3.04 4.11
C SER A 215 7.32 4.29 4.97
N TYR A 216 7.21 5.42 4.29
CA TYR A 216 7.02 6.75 4.89
C TYR A 216 5.83 7.42 4.21
N SER A 217 5.00 8.08 4.99
CA SER A 217 3.88 8.86 4.50
C SER A 217 3.80 10.20 5.20
N ASN A 218 3.49 11.23 4.44
CA ASN A 218 3.17 12.57 4.91
C ASN A 218 1.85 13.00 4.31
N SER A 219 0.96 13.59 5.09
CA SER A 219 -0.35 14.05 4.63
C SER A 219 -0.72 15.39 5.24
N HIS A 220 -1.31 16.24 4.42
CA HIS A 220 -1.91 17.51 4.83
C HIS A 220 -3.37 17.52 4.37
N ASN A 221 -4.29 17.76 5.29
CA ASN A 221 -5.71 17.82 5.00
C ASN A 221 -6.27 19.13 5.53
N ARG A 222 -7.00 19.82 4.67
CA ARG A 222 -7.79 21.01 5.04
C ARG A 222 -9.20 20.84 4.53
N GLU A 223 -10.16 21.07 5.40
CA GLU A 223 -11.58 21.01 5.09
C GLU A 223 -12.28 22.22 5.70
N PHE A 224 -12.88 23.04 4.84
CA PHE A 224 -13.67 24.18 5.23
C PHE A 224 -15.12 23.94 4.82
N GLY A 225 -16.03 24.01 5.79
CA GLY A 225 -17.46 23.84 5.61
C GLY A 225 -18.24 25.06 6.08
N SER A 226 -19.33 25.36 5.40
CA SER A 226 -20.35 26.29 5.90
C SER A 226 -21.72 25.73 5.58
N PHE A 227 -22.65 25.89 6.50
CA PHE A 227 -24.02 25.45 6.31
C PHE A 227 -25.04 26.43 6.88
N ASN A 228 -26.26 26.37 6.35
CA ASN A 228 -27.42 27.00 6.94
C ASN A 228 -28.65 26.10 6.81
N THR A 229 -29.51 26.19 7.80
CA THR A 229 -30.83 25.57 7.77
C THR A 229 -31.90 26.66 7.81
N LEU A 230 -32.81 26.65 6.86
CA LEU A 230 -33.92 27.58 6.75
C LEU A 230 -35.25 26.85 6.96
N THR A 231 -36.25 27.55 7.46
CA THR A 231 -37.64 27.08 7.43
C THR A 231 -38.19 27.11 5.99
N ASN A 232 -39.35 26.55 5.74
CA ASN A 232 -40.07 26.66 4.47
C ASN A 232 -40.49 28.10 4.15
N LEU A 233 -40.54 29.01 5.16
CA LEU A 233 -40.83 30.43 5.02
C LEU A 233 -39.58 31.27 4.78
N GLY A 234 -38.40 30.68 4.86
CA GLY A 234 -37.09 31.32 4.64
C GLY A 234 -36.42 31.87 5.90
N ASP A 235 -37.00 31.67 7.09
CA ASP A 235 -36.37 32.07 8.34
C ASP A 235 -35.20 31.17 8.69
N THR A 236 -34.12 31.72 9.20
CA THR A 236 -32.93 30.97 9.61
C THR A 236 -33.19 30.21 10.90
N VAL A 237 -32.99 28.88 10.85
CA VAL A 237 -33.03 28.00 12.03
C VAL A 237 -31.67 27.95 12.72
N ASN A 238 -30.63 27.68 11.96
CA ASN A 238 -29.23 27.72 12.39
C ASN A 238 -28.31 27.98 11.19
N LEU A 239 -27.13 28.43 11.49
CA LEU A 239 -26.01 28.48 10.54
C LEU A 239 -24.72 28.11 11.24
N GLY A 240 -23.75 27.67 10.47
CA GLY A 240 -22.46 27.36 11.04
C GLY A 240 -21.35 27.28 10.01
N GLU A 241 -20.15 27.30 10.53
CA GLU A 241 -18.93 27.13 9.77
C GLU A 241 -17.97 26.19 10.50
N SER A 242 -17.13 25.52 9.76
CA SER A 242 -16.08 24.64 10.29
C SER A 242 -14.80 24.80 9.49
N ASP A 243 -13.66 24.84 10.15
CA ASP A 243 -12.33 24.79 9.55
C ASP A 243 -11.53 23.69 10.27
N TYR A 244 -11.23 22.63 9.53
CA TYR A 244 -10.44 21.50 10.00
C TYR A 244 -9.14 21.44 9.23
N VAL A 245 -8.03 21.45 9.96
CA VAL A 245 -6.68 21.31 9.39
C VAL A 245 -5.97 20.20 10.12
N SER A 246 -5.35 19.29 9.38
CA SER A 246 -4.51 18.25 10.00
C SER A 246 -3.27 17.93 9.18
N ASP A 247 -2.17 17.70 9.90
CA ASP A 247 -0.90 17.21 9.39
C ASP A 247 -0.61 15.85 9.99
N GLY A 248 -0.39 14.87 9.13
CA GLY A 248 -0.03 13.51 9.52
C GLY A 248 1.29 13.10 8.92
N GLU A 249 2.10 12.44 9.73
CA GLU A 249 3.38 11.87 9.30
C GLU A 249 3.57 10.51 9.95
N GLY A 250 4.13 9.56 9.21
CA GLY A 250 4.38 8.24 9.75
C GLY A 250 5.37 7.42 8.96
N TYR A 251 6.03 6.50 9.63
CA TYR A 251 6.90 5.52 8.99
C TYR A 251 6.64 4.11 9.55
N ASN A 252 6.87 3.13 8.69
CA ASN A 252 6.89 1.72 9.05
C ASN A 252 8.16 1.09 8.52
N LEU A 253 8.84 0.35 9.38
CA LEU A 253 9.98 -0.49 9.05
C LEU A 253 9.64 -1.93 9.42
N ASN A 254 9.71 -2.84 8.46
CA ASN A 254 9.54 -4.27 8.73
C ASN A 254 10.72 -5.02 8.14
N ALA A 255 11.07 -6.14 8.77
CA ALA A 255 12.08 -7.03 8.26
C ALA A 255 11.69 -8.48 8.56
N ARG A 256 11.93 -9.36 7.57
CA ARG A 256 11.79 -10.80 7.70
C ARG A 256 13.10 -11.46 7.31
N LEU A 257 13.62 -12.27 8.20
CA LEU A 257 14.80 -13.11 7.97
C LEU A 257 14.35 -14.56 8.08
N GLU A 258 14.61 -15.35 7.05
CA GLU A 258 14.41 -16.80 7.05
C GLU A 258 15.74 -17.48 6.84
N PHE A 259 15.93 -18.54 7.58
CA PHE A 259 17.13 -19.38 7.53
C PHE A 259 16.73 -20.83 7.50
N SER A 260 17.39 -21.63 6.66
CA SER A 260 17.30 -23.08 6.69
C SER A 260 18.65 -23.72 6.40
N ARG A 261 18.94 -24.80 7.09
CA ARG A 261 20.13 -25.59 6.87
C ARG A 261 19.82 -27.10 6.97
N LYS A 262 20.16 -27.82 5.92
CA LYS A 262 20.22 -29.27 5.94
C LYS A 262 21.46 -29.71 6.72
N LEU A 263 21.28 -30.54 7.72
CA LEU A 263 22.35 -30.96 8.64
C LEU A 263 22.94 -32.34 8.26
N ASN A 264 22.17 -33.14 7.51
CA ASN A 264 22.60 -34.41 6.95
C ASN A 264 21.83 -34.72 5.65
N ASP A 265 22.23 -35.80 4.96
CA ASP A 265 21.58 -36.29 3.73
C ASP A 265 20.30 -37.10 4.00
N GLU A 266 20.05 -37.49 5.26
CA GLU A 266 18.88 -38.29 5.66
C GLU A 266 17.61 -37.40 5.88
N GLY A 267 17.72 -36.08 5.78
CA GLY A 267 16.60 -35.16 5.88
C GLY A 267 16.48 -34.43 7.22
N ARG A 268 17.54 -34.38 8.05
CA ARG A 268 17.57 -33.51 9.23
C ARG A 268 17.74 -32.07 8.79
N VAL A 269 16.79 -31.23 9.20
CA VAL A 269 16.76 -29.81 8.82
C VAL A 269 16.53 -28.94 10.06
N PHE A 270 17.33 -27.90 10.21
CA PHE A 270 17.06 -26.80 11.12
C PHE A 270 16.65 -25.58 10.32
N SER A 271 15.52 -24.98 10.70
CA SER A 271 15.03 -23.75 10.05
C SER A 271 14.46 -22.80 11.07
N GLY A 272 14.40 -21.53 10.69
CA GLY A 272 13.81 -20.51 11.52
C GLY A 272 13.47 -19.26 10.75
N SER A 273 12.55 -18.48 11.30
CA SER A 273 12.23 -17.15 10.81
C SER A 273 12.21 -16.14 11.96
N LEU A 274 12.72 -14.95 11.68
CA LEU A 274 12.61 -13.77 12.52
C LEU A 274 11.88 -12.69 11.73
N THR A 275 10.74 -12.26 12.23
CA THR A 275 10.00 -11.13 11.69
C THR A 275 9.98 -10.03 12.74
N GLY A 276 10.24 -8.80 12.35
CA GLY A 276 10.18 -7.65 13.23
C GLY A 276 9.60 -6.44 12.53
N GLY A 277 8.91 -5.58 13.29
CA GLY A 277 8.33 -4.35 12.76
C GLY A 277 8.37 -3.23 13.78
N LEU A 278 8.60 -2.02 13.27
CA LEU A 278 8.56 -0.76 13.99
C LEU A 278 7.65 0.19 13.22
N SER A 279 6.77 0.89 13.93
CA SER A 279 5.97 1.96 13.37
C SER A 279 5.93 3.14 14.31
N ASP A 280 5.98 4.34 13.75
CA ASP A 280 5.75 5.58 14.48
C ASP A 280 4.97 6.51 13.56
N SER A 281 3.92 7.11 14.09
CA SER A 281 3.12 8.08 13.35
C SER A 281 2.49 9.09 14.27
N TYR A 282 2.33 10.30 13.78
CA TYR A 282 1.52 11.29 14.44
C TYR A 282 0.51 11.91 13.47
N ASN A 283 -0.56 12.44 14.04
CA ASN A 283 -1.50 13.31 13.38
C ASN A 283 -1.85 14.46 14.34
N LYS A 284 -1.63 15.69 13.92
CA LYS A 284 -1.91 16.90 14.69
C LYS A 284 -2.75 17.86 13.86
N GLY A 285 -3.56 18.66 14.51
CA GLY A 285 -4.37 19.62 13.78
C GLY A 285 -5.18 20.53 14.65
N LEU A 286 -6.02 21.29 13.97
CA LEU A 286 -6.99 22.24 14.50
C LEU A 286 -8.37 21.78 14.05
N ASN A 287 -9.32 21.86 14.95
CA ASN A 287 -10.74 21.66 14.67
C ASN A 287 -11.49 22.86 15.23
N TYR A 288 -11.91 23.74 14.34
CA TYR A 288 -12.76 24.87 14.65
C TYR A 288 -14.16 24.62 14.09
N SER A 289 -15.19 24.86 14.88
CA SER A 289 -16.59 24.84 14.44
C SER A 289 -17.40 25.81 15.27
N ASN A 290 -18.15 26.68 14.61
CA ASN A 290 -19.09 27.58 15.23
C ASN A 290 -20.48 27.33 14.65
N THR A 291 -21.48 27.13 15.51
CA THR A 291 -22.90 26.97 15.14
C THR A 291 -23.76 27.91 15.94
N GLU A 292 -24.47 28.77 15.27
CA GLU A 292 -25.42 29.74 15.85
C GLU A 292 -26.85 29.25 15.61
N TYR A 293 -27.66 29.30 16.67
CA TYR A 293 -29.06 28.90 16.64
C TYR A 293 -29.98 30.07 16.81
N PHE A 294 -30.91 30.26 15.86
CA PHE A 294 -31.86 31.36 15.84
C PHE A 294 -33.26 30.95 16.27
N MET A 295 -33.54 29.66 16.31
CA MET A 295 -34.82 29.10 16.68
C MET A 295 -34.67 27.95 17.66
N GLY A 296 -35.66 27.82 18.56
CA GLY A 296 -35.66 26.82 19.61
C GLY A 296 -34.93 27.25 20.89
N ASN A 297 -34.61 26.28 21.76
CA ASN A 297 -33.93 26.53 23.04
C ASN A 297 -32.45 26.08 22.99
N ASN A 298 -31.90 25.85 21.81
CA ASN A 298 -30.51 25.48 21.67
C ASN A 298 -29.60 26.68 21.91
N GLN A 299 -28.46 26.42 22.55
CA GLN A 299 -27.41 27.42 22.73
C GLN A 299 -26.42 27.32 21.58
N ASP A 300 -25.79 28.44 21.25
CA ASP A 300 -24.70 28.46 20.28
C ASP A 300 -23.59 27.56 20.73
N GLU A 301 -22.99 26.85 19.77
CA GLU A 301 -21.94 25.88 20.02
C GLU A 301 -20.64 26.33 19.33
N LEU A 302 -19.59 26.49 20.14
CA LEU A 302 -18.25 26.82 19.67
C LEU A 302 -17.30 25.72 20.07
N ILE A 303 -16.62 25.11 19.07
CA ILE A 303 -15.52 24.20 19.23
C ILE A 303 -14.28 24.87 18.69
N ASP A 304 -13.26 25.04 19.51
CA ASP A 304 -11.93 25.51 19.11
C ASP A 304 -10.89 24.64 19.80
N GLN A 305 -10.41 23.64 19.07
CA GLN A 305 -9.68 22.54 19.65
C GLN A 305 -8.43 22.22 18.85
N GLN A 306 -7.30 22.11 19.53
CA GLN A 306 -6.09 21.51 18.99
C GLN A 306 -6.08 20.03 19.38
N PHE A 307 -5.58 19.19 18.48
CA PHE A 307 -5.42 17.77 18.79
C PHE A 307 -4.08 17.25 18.29
N ARG A 308 -3.60 16.22 18.99
CA ARG A 308 -2.45 15.45 18.57
C ARG A 308 -2.65 13.98 18.95
N TYR A 309 -2.45 13.10 17.98
CA TYR A 309 -2.44 11.65 18.14
C TYR A 309 -1.06 11.15 17.80
N ASP A 310 -0.40 10.49 18.73
CA ASP A 310 0.87 9.81 18.52
C ASP A 310 0.63 8.29 18.65
N ASN A 311 1.06 7.53 17.64
CA ASN A 311 0.95 6.08 17.63
C ASN A 311 2.32 5.47 17.43
N LYS A 312 2.71 4.53 18.31
CA LYS A 312 3.95 3.77 18.22
C LYS A 312 3.65 2.29 18.27
N GLY A 313 4.25 1.56 17.38
CA GLY A 313 4.10 0.11 17.28
C GLY A 313 5.44 -0.58 17.24
N PHE A 314 5.53 -1.69 17.96
CA PHE A 314 6.65 -2.61 17.89
C PHE A 314 6.12 -4.03 17.91
N ASN A 315 6.58 -4.85 16.99
CA ASN A 315 6.26 -6.27 17.00
C ASN A 315 7.47 -7.11 16.61
N TYR A 316 7.51 -8.33 17.14
CA TYR A 316 8.43 -9.34 16.64
C TYR A 316 7.80 -10.73 16.75
N ARG A 317 8.27 -11.64 15.90
CA ARG A 317 7.99 -13.08 15.96
C ARG A 317 9.26 -13.83 15.64
N VAL A 318 9.61 -14.77 16.48
CA VAL A 318 10.64 -15.78 16.25
C VAL A 318 9.92 -17.12 16.06
N TYR A 319 10.26 -17.82 15.00
CA TYR A 319 9.80 -19.17 14.72
C TYR A 319 11.02 -20.05 14.47
N LEU A 320 11.10 -21.19 15.16
CA LEU A 320 12.15 -22.20 15.00
C LEU A 320 11.50 -23.53 14.70
N SER A 321 12.11 -24.31 13.82
CA SER A 321 11.67 -25.64 13.44
C SER A 321 12.86 -26.58 13.32
N TRP A 322 12.73 -27.75 13.91
CA TRP A 322 13.65 -28.86 13.81
C TRP A 322 12.94 -30.07 13.22
N VAL A 323 13.48 -30.61 12.15
CA VAL A 323 13.00 -31.85 11.52
C VAL A 323 14.03 -32.92 11.73
N GLU A 324 13.59 -34.05 12.30
CA GLU A 324 14.40 -35.24 12.58
C GLU A 324 13.86 -36.46 11.83
N PRO A 325 14.64 -37.11 10.95
CA PRO A 325 14.27 -38.37 10.34
C PRO A 325 14.33 -39.52 11.39
N ILE A 326 13.26 -40.30 11.49
CA ILE A 326 13.15 -41.46 12.41
C ILE A 326 12.95 -42.80 11.69
N GLY A 327 13.46 -42.93 10.48
CA GLY A 327 13.36 -44.10 9.67
C GLY A 327 13.19 -43.80 8.19
N HIS A 328 12.91 -44.82 7.39
CA HIS A 328 12.99 -44.72 5.95
C HIS A 328 12.05 -43.69 5.29
N ASN A 329 10.91 -43.37 5.91
CA ASN A 329 9.94 -42.36 5.39
C ASN A 329 9.18 -41.63 6.52
N ASN A 330 9.73 -41.66 7.74
CA ASN A 330 9.08 -41.05 8.88
C ASN A 330 9.93 -39.90 9.42
N PHE A 331 9.28 -38.78 9.75
CA PHE A 331 9.92 -37.59 10.29
C PHE A 331 9.16 -37.13 11.50
N ILE A 332 9.86 -36.58 12.47
CA ILE A 332 9.31 -35.81 13.56
C ILE A 332 9.70 -34.33 13.36
N GLN A 333 8.73 -33.44 13.43
CA GLN A 333 8.97 -32.01 13.42
C GLN A 333 8.62 -31.41 14.77
N ALA A 334 9.56 -30.71 15.36
CA ALA A 334 9.35 -29.90 16.55
C ALA A 334 9.41 -28.42 16.17
N THR A 335 8.41 -27.63 16.58
CA THR A 335 8.34 -26.20 16.29
C THR A 335 8.21 -25.41 17.57
N TYR A 336 8.84 -24.24 17.60
CA TYR A 336 8.72 -23.28 18.68
C TYR A 336 8.46 -21.89 18.10
N SER A 337 7.48 -21.18 18.62
CA SER A 337 7.19 -19.81 18.19
C SER A 337 6.94 -18.92 19.38
N ILE A 338 7.57 -17.75 19.39
CA ILE A 338 7.31 -16.67 20.34
C ILE A 338 7.05 -15.38 19.55
N SER A 339 6.08 -14.61 20.00
CA SER A 339 5.77 -13.33 19.40
C SER A 339 5.35 -12.32 20.45
N GLN A 340 5.68 -11.05 20.19
CA GLN A 340 5.20 -9.93 20.97
C GLN A 340 4.70 -8.86 20.02
N ASN A 341 3.60 -8.22 20.41
CA ASN A 341 3.07 -7.04 19.76
C ASN A 341 2.76 -6.00 20.84
N LYS A 342 3.34 -4.81 20.68
CA LYS A 342 3.10 -3.67 21.55
C LYS A 342 2.66 -2.49 20.69
N GLN A 343 1.54 -1.89 21.04
CA GLN A 343 1.04 -0.69 20.40
C GLN A 343 0.71 0.32 21.50
N GLU A 344 1.20 1.52 21.34
CA GLU A 344 0.93 2.66 22.22
C GLU A 344 0.25 3.75 21.38
N SER A 345 -0.84 4.29 21.91
CA SER A 345 -1.55 5.42 21.30
C SER A 345 -1.79 6.46 22.38
N LEU A 346 -1.31 7.67 22.13
CA LEU A 346 -1.47 8.83 22.99
C LEU A 346 -2.31 9.87 22.27
N LYS A 347 -3.37 10.33 22.92
CA LYS A 347 -4.21 11.42 22.45
C LYS A 347 -4.07 12.60 23.39
N ASN A 348 -3.75 13.76 22.83
CA ASN A 348 -3.77 15.05 23.50
C ASN A 348 -4.77 15.97 22.76
N SER A 349 -5.64 16.62 23.49
CA SER A 349 -6.62 17.56 22.96
C SER A 349 -6.82 18.71 23.93
#